data_5da8ec5227a489e423033c4956f594f6
#
_entry.id   5da8ec5227a489e423033c4956f594f6
#
_cell.length_a   1.000
_cell.length_b   1.000
_cell.length_c   1.000
_cell.angle_alpha   90.00
_cell.angle_beta   90.00
_cell.angle_gamma   90.00
#
_symmetry.space_group_name_H-M   'P 1'
#
loop_
_entity.id
_entity.type
_entity.pdbx_description
1 polymer ?
#
loop_
_entity_poly.entity_id
_entity_poly.type
_entity_poly.pdbx_seq_one_letter_code
_entity_poly.pdbx_strand_id
1 'polypeptide(L)'
;MIHLRQRYGGQALRADAGQTLVETAIVLPIILMVSLGVVETSYAVLHQHVISRLTREGANLISRDVALLDASNALKSMSTAPVDFTNGSQLVLSVLKKGSTVGTANYDKVVLYQRYSIGTLGTNSTLTTAGPVVFGPAPDFKVANSDSNTNLRITNLPANVDITRGGLLYIAEVFTQHTSLTPLDNFGVTFPPTLQSIAYF
;
A
#
# COMPACT_ATOMS: atom_id res chain seq x y z
N MET A 1 -30.51 45.80 62.98
CA MET A 1 -30.86 44.51 62.38
C MET A 1 -30.56 44.54 60.91
N ILE A 2 -29.31 44.68 60.45
CA ILE A 2 -28.87 44.59 59.05
C ILE A 2 -27.39 44.25 59.13
N HIS A 3 -26.96 43.03 58.76
CA HIS A 3 -25.59 42.64 58.28
C HIS A 3 -25.38 41.12 58.40
N LEU A 4 -26.09 40.35 57.63
CA LEU A 4 -25.76 38.92 57.44
C LEU A 4 -26.25 38.39 56.07
N ARG A 5 -25.86 38.99 54.94
CA ARG A 5 -26.27 38.45 53.64
C ARG A 5 -25.23 38.59 52.53
N GLN A 6 -23.95 38.68 52.79
CA GLN A 6 -22.96 38.84 51.72
C GLN A 6 -21.78 37.84 51.73
N ARG A 7 -21.83 36.73 52.45
CA ARG A 7 -20.69 35.79 52.47
C ARG A 7 -20.85 34.47 51.76
N TYR A 8 -22.06 34.16 51.25
CA TYR A 8 -22.30 32.85 50.59
C TYR A 8 -22.11 32.85 49.06
N GLY A 9 -22.14 34.00 48.39
CA GLY A 9 -22.03 34.05 46.92
C GLY A 9 -20.62 33.78 46.34
N GLY A 10 -19.59 34.10 47.13
CA GLY A 10 -18.20 33.96 46.62
C GLY A 10 -17.61 32.55 46.70
N GLN A 11 -18.19 31.69 47.55
CA GLN A 11 -17.70 30.30 47.67
C GLN A 11 -18.32 29.37 46.62
N ALA A 12 -19.57 29.60 46.24
CA ALA A 12 -20.24 28.82 45.18
C ALA A 12 -19.55 29.03 43.83
N LEU A 13 -19.25 30.30 43.46
CA LEU A 13 -18.55 30.62 42.21
C LEU A 13 -17.12 30.04 42.12
N ARG A 14 -16.44 29.90 43.25
CA ARG A 14 -15.09 29.27 43.31
C ARG A 14 -15.17 27.74 43.21
N ALA A 15 -16.20 27.12 43.73
CA ALA A 15 -16.42 25.69 43.60
C ALA A 15 -16.75 25.29 42.15
N ASP A 16 -17.62 26.06 41.48
CA ASP A 16 -17.98 25.84 40.09
C ASP A 16 -16.76 26.02 39.14
N ALA A 17 -15.91 27.03 39.37
CA ALA A 17 -14.69 27.25 38.60
C ALA A 17 -13.71 26.10 38.77
N GLY A 18 -13.57 25.50 39.95
CA GLY A 18 -12.73 24.33 40.20
C GLY A 18 -13.24 23.07 39.50
N GLN A 19 -14.56 22.84 39.51
CA GLN A 19 -15.20 21.73 38.83
C GLN A 19 -14.98 21.82 37.31
N THR A 20 -15.24 22.97 36.69
CA THR A 20 -15.04 23.20 35.27
C THR A 20 -13.59 22.95 34.83
N LEU A 21 -12.62 23.32 35.68
CA LEU A 21 -11.22 23.08 35.39
C LEU A 21 -10.86 21.61 35.39
N VAL A 22 -11.40 20.82 36.31
CA VAL A 22 -11.23 19.35 36.36
C VAL A 22 -11.89 18.68 35.15
N GLU A 23 -13.09 19.09 34.79
CA GLU A 23 -13.81 18.58 33.61
C GLU A 23 -13.01 18.86 32.33
N THR A 24 -12.50 20.07 32.17
CA THR A 24 -11.64 20.45 31.02
C THR A 24 -10.35 19.66 30.99
N ALA A 25 -9.72 19.43 32.14
CA ALA A 25 -8.48 18.67 32.24
C ALA A 25 -8.65 17.20 31.84
N ILE A 26 -9.83 16.62 31.99
CA ILE A 26 -10.14 15.25 31.56
C ILE A 26 -10.53 15.22 30.06
N VAL A 27 -11.32 16.17 29.61
CA VAL A 27 -11.84 16.19 28.23
C VAL A 27 -10.76 16.59 27.22
N LEU A 28 -9.88 17.52 27.56
CA LEU A 28 -8.84 18.01 26.67
C LEU A 28 -7.93 16.92 26.09
N PRO A 29 -7.37 15.98 26.89
CA PRO A 29 -6.56 14.88 26.36
C PRO A 29 -7.34 13.99 25.38
N ILE A 30 -8.62 13.75 25.63
CA ILE A 30 -9.47 12.92 24.76
C ILE A 30 -9.67 13.62 23.42
N ILE A 31 -9.98 14.91 23.43
CA ILE A 31 -10.13 15.70 22.18
C ILE A 31 -8.82 15.71 21.40
N LEU A 32 -7.69 15.88 22.07
CA LEU A 32 -6.37 15.85 21.43
C LEU A 32 -6.10 14.49 20.77
N MET A 33 -6.35 13.38 21.48
CA MET A 33 -6.20 12.03 20.90
C MET A 33 -7.06 11.83 19.65
N VAL A 34 -8.33 12.21 19.72
CA VAL A 34 -9.25 12.09 18.57
C VAL A 34 -8.75 12.95 17.40
N SER A 35 -8.33 14.18 17.67
CA SER A 35 -7.80 15.10 16.64
C SER A 35 -6.55 14.55 15.98
N LEU A 36 -5.61 14.02 16.74
CA LEU A 36 -4.40 13.37 16.21
C LEU A 36 -4.75 12.13 15.39
N GLY A 37 -5.73 11.32 15.82
CA GLY A 37 -6.21 10.17 15.06
C GLY A 37 -6.82 10.55 13.71
N VAL A 38 -7.57 11.64 13.65
CA VAL A 38 -8.13 12.16 12.39
C VAL A 38 -7.01 12.62 11.44
N VAL A 39 -6.00 13.32 11.96
CA VAL A 39 -4.85 13.77 11.15
C VAL A 39 -4.10 12.56 10.57
N GLU A 40 -3.77 11.58 11.41
CA GLU A 40 -3.05 10.37 10.98
C GLU A 40 -3.82 9.58 9.93
N THR A 41 -5.11 9.35 10.16
CA THR A 41 -5.97 8.64 9.20
C THR A 41 -6.06 9.39 7.87
N SER A 42 -6.23 10.70 7.90
CA SER A 42 -6.29 11.54 6.69
C SER A 42 -5.00 11.45 5.89
N TYR A 43 -3.86 11.44 6.56
CA TYR A 43 -2.55 11.30 5.95
C TYR A 43 -2.36 9.90 5.32
N ALA A 44 -2.73 8.84 6.03
CA ALA A 44 -2.70 7.47 5.50
C ALA A 44 -3.58 7.31 4.25
N VAL A 45 -4.78 7.90 4.24
CA VAL A 45 -5.69 7.89 3.07
C VAL A 45 -5.07 8.65 1.89
N LEU A 46 -4.47 9.82 2.13
CA LEU A 46 -3.77 10.58 1.08
C LEU A 46 -2.63 9.75 0.45
N HIS A 47 -1.82 9.11 1.27
CA HIS A 47 -0.75 8.22 0.81
C HIS A 47 -1.30 7.06 -0.01
N GLN A 48 -2.40 6.43 0.42
CA GLN A 48 -3.05 5.34 -0.31
C GLN A 48 -3.55 5.80 -1.69
N HIS A 49 -4.03 7.03 -1.83
CA HIS A 49 -4.41 7.58 -3.13
C HIS A 49 -3.22 7.73 -4.08
N VAL A 50 -2.10 8.26 -3.59
CA VAL A 50 -0.87 8.40 -4.39
C VAL A 50 -0.38 7.05 -4.88
N ILE A 51 -0.30 6.06 -3.98
CA ILE A 51 0.15 4.70 -4.31
C ILE A 51 -0.79 4.06 -5.34
N SER A 52 -2.10 4.16 -5.14
CA SER A 52 -3.10 3.56 -6.04
C SER A 52 -3.05 4.18 -7.43
N ARG A 53 -2.83 5.49 -7.53
CA ARG A 53 -2.64 6.18 -8.82
C ARG A 53 -1.41 5.65 -9.54
N LEU A 54 -0.26 5.59 -8.84
CA LEU A 54 1.00 5.14 -9.42
C LEU A 54 0.93 3.67 -9.87
N THR A 55 0.25 2.82 -9.09
CA THR A 55 0.05 1.41 -9.41
C THR A 55 -0.78 1.23 -10.68
N ARG A 56 -1.89 1.98 -10.82
CA ARG A 56 -2.73 1.95 -12.03
C ARG A 56 -1.98 2.45 -13.25
N GLU A 57 -1.20 3.52 -13.11
CA GLU A 57 -0.36 4.02 -14.19
C GLU A 57 0.67 2.99 -14.63
N GLY A 58 1.31 2.30 -13.67
CA GLY A 58 2.25 1.22 -13.95
C GLY A 58 1.63 0.08 -14.74
N ALA A 59 0.47 -0.43 -14.32
CA ALA A 59 -0.23 -1.48 -15.02
C ALA A 59 -0.67 -1.04 -16.43
N ASN A 60 -1.13 0.21 -16.58
CA ASN A 60 -1.49 0.79 -17.86
C ASN A 60 -0.29 0.92 -18.82
N LEU A 61 0.88 1.36 -18.34
CA LEU A 61 2.09 1.46 -19.16
C LEU A 61 2.49 0.10 -19.74
N ILE A 62 2.60 -0.92 -18.88
CA ILE A 62 3.01 -2.26 -19.33
C ILE A 62 1.95 -2.95 -20.20
N SER A 63 0.67 -2.62 -20.06
CA SER A 63 -0.40 -3.14 -20.92
C SER A 63 -0.35 -2.60 -22.36
N ARG A 64 0.40 -1.52 -22.57
CA ARG A 64 0.65 -0.90 -23.89
C ARG A 64 1.97 -1.34 -24.51
N ASP A 65 2.47 -2.50 -24.14
CA ASP A 65 3.75 -3.06 -24.63
C ASP A 65 4.99 -2.21 -24.30
N VAL A 66 4.92 -1.35 -23.29
CA VAL A 66 6.11 -0.67 -22.76
C VAL A 66 6.96 -1.69 -22.01
N ALA A 67 8.25 -1.78 -22.34
CA ALA A 67 9.18 -2.69 -21.66
C ALA A 67 9.22 -2.43 -20.16
N LEU A 68 9.36 -3.49 -19.34
CA LEU A 68 9.29 -3.37 -17.87
C LEU A 68 10.34 -2.40 -17.32
N LEU A 69 11.53 -2.35 -17.91
CA LEU A 69 12.57 -1.41 -17.51
C LEU A 69 12.16 0.04 -17.75
N ASP A 70 11.61 0.33 -18.94
CA ASP A 70 11.22 1.70 -19.31
C ASP A 70 9.99 2.16 -18.50
N ALA A 71 9.01 1.28 -18.31
CA ALA A 71 7.87 1.55 -17.44
C ALA A 71 8.31 1.85 -16.01
N SER A 72 9.27 1.08 -15.47
CA SER A 72 9.78 1.30 -14.13
C SER A 72 10.53 2.64 -13.99
N ASN A 73 11.31 3.02 -14.99
CA ASN A 73 12.02 4.30 -15.03
C ASN A 73 11.03 5.48 -15.13
N ALA A 74 9.99 5.35 -15.96
CA ALA A 74 8.93 6.35 -16.07
C ALA A 74 8.21 6.52 -14.71
N LEU A 75 7.81 5.43 -14.06
CA LEU A 75 7.15 5.48 -12.75
C LEU A 75 8.06 6.07 -11.67
N LYS A 76 9.36 5.75 -11.72
CA LYS A 76 10.34 6.35 -10.80
C LYS A 76 10.42 7.87 -10.98
N SER A 77 10.37 8.36 -12.20
CA SER A 77 10.41 9.80 -12.49
C SER A 77 9.11 10.52 -12.12
N MET A 78 7.98 9.81 -12.11
CA MET A 78 6.66 10.35 -11.75
C MET A 78 6.35 10.19 -10.25
N SER A 79 7.17 9.45 -9.51
CA SER A 79 6.94 9.19 -8.10
C SER A 79 7.04 10.47 -7.28
N THR A 80 6.11 10.64 -6.36
CA THR A 80 6.06 11.74 -5.39
C THR A 80 5.81 11.17 -4.00
N ALA A 81 6.14 11.94 -2.95
CA ALA A 81 5.86 11.51 -1.59
C ALA A 81 4.43 10.95 -1.44
N PRO A 82 4.24 9.83 -0.77
CA PRO A 82 5.19 9.10 0.09
C PRO A 82 6.09 8.10 -0.64
N VAL A 83 5.99 7.95 -1.95
CA VAL A 83 6.70 6.91 -2.71
C VAL A 83 8.09 7.41 -3.08
N ASP A 84 9.10 6.74 -2.54
CA ASP A 84 10.51 6.93 -2.89
C ASP A 84 11.19 5.58 -3.08
N PHE A 85 11.45 5.22 -4.33
CA PHE A 85 12.11 3.96 -4.67
C PHE A 85 13.60 3.92 -4.30
N THR A 86 14.16 5.05 -3.90
CA THR A 86 15.53 5.11 -3.36
C THR A 86 15.55 4.90 -1.84
N ASN A 87 14.38 5.08 -1.18
CA ASN A 87 14.26 4.92 0.26
C ASN A 87 12.84 4.48 0.68
N GLY A 88 12.71 3.25 1.16
CA GLY A 88 11.49 2.75 1.81
C GLY A 88 10.31 2.45 0.90
N SER A 89 10.50 2.38 -0.43
CA SER A 89 9.44 1.94 -1.35
C SER A 89 9.93 0.83 -2.28
N GLN A 90 8.99 0.04 -2.81
CA GLN A 90 9.23 -1.04 -3.77
C GLN A 90 8.14 -1.02 -4.83
N LEU A 91 8.55 -1.11 -6.09
CA LEU A 91 7.68 -1.35 -7.24
C LEU A 91 7.96 -2.75 -7.75
N VAL A 92 6.91 -3.52 -8.04
CA VAL A 92 7.00 -4.80 -8.74
C VAL A 92 6.07 -4.76 -9.94
N LEU A 93 6.62 -4.94 -11.13
CA LEU A 93 5.86 -5.08 -12.37
C LEU A 93 5.90 -6.54 -12.80
N SER A 94 4.75 -7.13 -13.06
CA SER A 94 4.62 -8.54 -13.45
C SER A 94 3.69 -8.68 -14.65
N VAL A 95 4.04 -9.58 -15.56
CA VAL A 95 3.16 -10.00 -16.65
C VAL A 95 2.90 -11.49 -16.49
N LEU A 96 1.65 -11.86 -16.42
CA LEU A 96 1.20 -13.25 -16.40
C LEU A 96 0.70 -13.64 -17.77
N LYS A 97 0.87 -14.91 -18.15
CA LYS A 97 0.37 -15.50 -19.40
C LYS A 97 -0.43 -16.76 -19.09
N LYS A 98 -1.56 -16.97 -19.75
CA LYS A 98 -2.24 -18.27 -19.71
C LYS A 98 -1.76 -19.13 -20.88
N GLY A 99 -1.22 -20.30 -20.58
CA GLY A 99 -0.67 -21.22 -21.58
C GLY A 99 -1.71 -21.62 -22.62
N SER A 100 -1.34 -21.54 -23.91
CA SER A 100 -2.22 -21.85 -25.05
C SER A 100 -1.77 -23.05 -25.87
N THR A 101 -0.52 -23.48 -25.73
CA THR A 101 0.06 -24.57 -26.53
C THR A 101 -0.39 -25.91 -25.99
N VAL A 102 -1.21 -26.62 -26.76
CA VAL A 102 -1.72 -27.97 -26.42
C VAL A 102 -0.56 -28.95 -26.31
N GLY A 103 -0.63 -29.85 -25.30
CA GLY A 103 0.40 -30.86 -25.06
C GLY A 103 1.59 -30.36 -24.23
N THR A 104 1.66 -29.08 -23.87
CA THR A 104 2.67 -28.56 -22.95
C THR A 104 2.22 -28.65 -21.49
N ALA A 105 3.19 -28.70 -20.58
CA ALA A 105 2.90 -28.80 -19.14
C ALA A 105 2.05 -27.65 -18.61
N ASN A 106 2.19 -26.45 -19.17
CA ASN A 106 1.48 -25.24 -18.73
C ASN A 106 0.24 -24.91 -19.59
N TYR A 107 -0.25 -25.89 -20.39
CA TYR A 107 -1.52 -25.69 -21.09
C TYR A 107 -2.65 -25.36 -20.12
N ASP A 108 -3.37 -24.28 -20.41
CA ASP A 108 -4.49 -23.73 -19.60
C ASP A 108 -4.10 -23.37 -18.13
N LYS A 109 -2.82 -23.18 -17.85
CA LYS A 109 -2.31 -22.73 -16.56
C LYS A 109 -1.81 -21.31 -16.66
N VAL A 110 -2.02 -20.53 -15.59
CA VAL A 110 -1.48 -19.17 -15.48
C VAL A 110 -0.05 -19.25 -14.98
N VAL A 111 0.87 -18.66 -15.73
CA VAL A 111 2.30 -18.66 -15.43
C VAL A 111 2.85 -17.23 -15.37
N LEU A 112 3.86 -17.03 -14.56
CA LEU A 112 4.63 -15.80 -14.55
C LEU A 112 5.47 -15.73 -15.84
N TYR A 113 5.26 -14.70 -16.65
CA TYR A 113 5.90 -14.53 -17.95
C TYR A 113 7.05 -13.53 -17.89
N GLN A 114 6.86 -12.42 -17.19
CA GLN A 114 7.86 -11.37 -16.97
C GLN A 114 7.70 -10.82 -15.55
N ARG A 115 8.82 -10.42 -14.95
CA ARG A 115 8.81 -9.64 -13.69
C ARG A 115 10.06 -8.80 -13.58
N TYR A 116 9.86 -7.58 -13.11
CA TYR A 116 10.93 -6.68 -12.74
C TYR A 116 10.55 -5.92 -11.46
N SER A 117 11.52 -5.68 -10.60
CA SER A 117 11.30 -4.93 -9.37
C SER A 117 12.39 -3.89 -9.16
N ILE A 118 11.99 -2.72 -8.68
CA ILE A 118 12.89 -1.64 -8.25
C ILE A 118 12.48 -1.15 -6.88
N GLY A 119 13.43 -0.69 -6.10
CA GLY A 119 13.19 -0.12 -4.77
C GLY A 119 14.12 -0.69 -3.72
N THR A 120 13.98 -0.17 -2.50
CA THR A 120 14.85 -0.51 -1.35
C THR A 120 14.10 -1.16 -0.20
N LEU A 121 12.77 -1.26 -0.27
CA LEU A 121 11.97 -1.84 0.82
C LEU A 121 12.20 -3.36 0.99
N GLY A 122 12.71 -4.04 -0.06
CA GLY A 122 13.01 -5.47 0.00
C GLY A 122 11.77 -6.37 0.04
N THR A 123 10.58 -5.82 -0.23
CA THR A 123 9.32 -6.58 -0.25
C THR A 123 9.17 -7.33 -1.57
N ASN A 124 8.79 -8.60 -1.48
CA ASN A 124 8.48 -9.41 -2.64
C ASN A 124 7.06 -9.14 -3.16
N SER A 125 6.80 -9.54 -4.41
CA SER A 125 5.46 -9.57 -4.98
C SER A 125 4.50 -10.39 -4.09
N THR A 126 3.25 -9.97 -4.01
CA THR A 126 2.18 -10.77 -3.39
C THR A 126 1.88 -12.04 -4.18
N LEU A 127 2.20 -12.06 -5.47
CA LEU A 127 2.01 -13.22 -6.34
C LEU A 127 3.13 -14.22 -6.15
N THR A 128 2.77 -15.44 -5.74
CA THR A 128 3.69 -16.55 -5.51
C THR A 128 3.69 -17.53 -6.66
N THR A 129 4.88 -18.04 -6.99
CA THR A 129 5.09 -19.08 -8.00
C THR A 129 5.27 -20.44 -7.32
N ALA A 130 5.01 -21.53 -8.07
CA ALA A 130 5.16 -22.90 -7.57
C ALA A 130 6.61 -23.27 -7.21
N GLY A 131 7.59 -22.57 -7.77
CA GLY A 131 9.01 -22.78 -7.48
C GLY A 131 9.86 -21.55 -7.84
N PRO A 132 11.18 -21.66 -7.70
CA PRO A 132 12.10 -20.58 -8.02
C PRO A 132 12.05 -20.21 -9.50
N VAL A 133 12.17 -18.91 -9.79
CA VAL A 133 12.10 -18.36 -11.15
C VAL A 133 13.39 -17.62 -11.47
N VAL A 134 13.90 -17.85 -12.68
CA VAL A 134 15.03 -17.10 -13.25
C VAL A 134 14.50 -16.24 -14.39
N PHE A 135 14.72 -14.94 -14.30
CA PHE A 135 14.32 -13.98 -15.32
C PHE A 135 15.42 -13.77 -16.35
N GLY A 136 15.02 -13.52 -17.59
CA GLY A 136 15.91 -13.16 -18.66
C GLY A 136 16.47 -11.73 -18.50
N PRO A 137 17.25 -11.27 -19.50
CA PRO A 137 17.88 -9.94 -19.47
C PRO A 137 16.86 -8.81 -19.67
N ALA A 138 17.33 -7.60 -19.33
CA ALA A 138 16.64 -6.37 -19.71
C ALA A 138 16.45 -6.29 -21.25
N PRO A 139 15.44 -5.54 -21.74
CA PRO A 139 14.53 -4.68 -20.96
C PRO A 139 13.25 -5.37 -20.47
N ASP A 140 12.95 -6.58 -20.95
CA ASP A 140 11.66 -7.25 -20.74
C ASP A 140 11.64 -8.23 -19.57
N PHE A 141 12.79 -8.77 -19.17
CA PHE A 141 12.91 -9.75 -18.10
C PHE A 141 12.00 -10.98 -18.28
N LYS A 142 11.90 -11.46 -19.52
CA LYS A 142 11.10 -12.65 -19.88
C LYS A 142 11.71 -13.91 -19.30
N VAL A 143 10.86 -14.79 -18.79
CA VAL A 143 11.28 -16.14 -18.40
C VAL A 143 11.48 -17.02 -19.61
N ALA A 144 12.43 -17.96 -19.52
CA ALA A 144 12.61 -19.00 -20.52
C ALA A 144 11.57 -20.13 -20.32
N ASN A 145 11.19 -20.81 -21.40
CA ASN A 145 10.37 -22.04 -21.37
C ASN A 145 9.04 -21.89 -20.63
N SER A 146 8.35 -20.75 -20.83
CA SER A 146 7.06 -20.46 -20.17
C SER A 146 5.99 -21.55 -20.37
N ASP A 147 6.02 -22.28 -21.48
CA ASP A 147 5.05 -23.33 -21.81
C ASP A 147 5.31 -24.67 -21.09
N SER A 148 6.56 -24.94 -20.65
CA SER A 148 6.97 -26.23 -20.06
C SER A 148 7.41 -26.15 -18.61
N ASN A 149 7.92 -25.00 -18.14
CA ASN A 149 8.43 -24.86 -16.79
C ASN A 149 7.30 -24.70 -15.76
N THR A 150 7.04 -25.74 -14.99
CA THR A 150 5.96 -25.76 -13.98
C THR A 150 6.22 -24.88 -12.77
N ASN A 151 7.48 -24.52 -12.48
CA ASN A 151 7.83 -23.60 -11.40
C ASN A 151 7.23 -22.19 -11.59
N LEU A 152 6.92 -21.83 -12.84
CA LEU A 152 6.35 -20.53 -13.20
C LEU A 152 4.86 -20.39 -12.88
N ARG A 153 4.17 -21.49 -12.52
CA ARG A 153 2.73 -21.45 -12.23
C ARG A 153 2.44 -20.56 -11.05
N ILE A 154 1.46 -19.67 -11.22
CA ILE A 154 0.97 -18.84 -10.11
C ILE A 154 0.06 -19.69 -9.24
N THR A 155 0.27 -19.65 -7.92
CA THR A 155 -0.44 -20.48 -6.95
C THR A 155 -1.54 -19.75 -6.20
N ASN A 156 -1.52 -18.41 -6.20
CA ASN A 156 -2.41 -17.57 -5.39
C ASN A 156 -3.09 -16.45 -6.19
N LEU A 157 -3.41 -16.72 -7.46
CA LEU A 157 -4.20 -15.76 -8.25
C LEU A 157 -5.60 -15.61 -7.64
N PRO A 158 -6.12 -14.36 -7.46
CA PRO A 158 -7.49 -14.17 -6.99
C PRO A 158 -8.52 -14.86 -7.89
N ALA A 159 -9.53 -15.50 -7.29
CA ALA A 159 -10.51 -16.31 -8.01
C ALA A 159 -11.39 -15.53 -9.00
N ASN A 160 -11.48 -14.21 -8.82
CA ASN A 160 -12.22 -13.31 -9.72
C ASN A 160 -11.40 -12.84 -10.93
N VAL A 161 -10.13 -13.24 -11.04
CA VAL A 161 -9.27 -12.90 -12.16
C VAL A 161 -9.22 -14.09 -13.10
N ASP A 162 -9.87 -13.97 -14.26
CA ASP A 162 -9.79 -14.97 -15.32
C ASP A 162 -9.03 -14.40 -16.52
N ILE A 163 -8.15 -15.21 -17.08
CA ILE A 163 -7.34 -14.86 -18.24
C ILE A 163 -7.74 -15.83 -19.37
N THR A 164 -8.03 -15.31 -20.54
CA THR A 164 -8.27 -16.14 -21.71
C THR A 164 -6.99 -16.88 -22.12
N ARG A 165 -7.12 -18.05 -22.77
CA ARG A 165 -5.93 -18.80 -23.24
C ARG A 165 -5.11 -17.98 -24.21
N GLY A 166 -3.81 -17.92 -23.97
CA GLY A 166 -2.88 -17.07 -24.70
C GLY A 166 -2.93 -15.59 -24.32
N GLY A 167 -3.90 -15.19 -23.49
CA GLY A 167 -4.01 -13.82 -22.98
C GLY A 167 -2.90 -13.50 -21.98
N LEU A 168 -2.68 -12.19 -21.80
CA LEU A 168 -1.77 -11.62 -20.84
C LEU A 168 -2.56 -10.86 -19.78
N LEU A 169 -2.04 -10.85 -18.56
CA LEU A 169 -2.50 -10.02 -17.46
C LEU A 169 -1.33 -9.22 -16.94
N TYR A 170 -1.49 -7.93 -16.91
CA TYR A 170 -0.47 -6.99 -16.48
C TYR A 170 -0.75 -6.56 -15.05
N ILE A 171 0.26 -6.62 -14.20
CA ILE A 171 0.12 -6.37 -12.78
C ILE A 171 1.22 -5.43 -12.31
N ALA A 172 0.81 -4.38 -11.64
CA ALA A 172 1.72 -3.49 -10.94
C ALA A 172 1.39 -3.53 -9.44
N GLU A 173 2.43 -3.61 -8.63
CA GLU A 173 2.37 -3.61 -7.17
C GLU A 173 3.30 -2.53 -6.65
N VAL A 174 2.79 -1.65 -5.80
CA VAL A 174 3.60 -0.64 -5.13
C VAL A 174 3.46 -0.84 -3.62
N PHE A 175 4.59 -0.89 -2.97
CA PHE A 175 4.71 -0.96 -1.51
C PHE A 175 5.49 0.26 -1.05
N THR A 176 5.06 0.90 0.04
CA THR A 176 5.80 2.00 0.66
C THR A 176 5.71 1.91 2.16
N GLN A 177 6.80 2.26 2.83
CA GLN A 177 6.82 2.35 4.27
C GLN A 177 5.91 3.49 4.72
N HIS A 178 5.08 3.22 5.72
CA HIS A 178 4.27 4.24 6.37
C HIS A 178 4.97 4.67 7.66
N THR A 179 5.23 5.97 7.76
CA THR A 179 5.79 6.57 8.97
C THR A 179 4.69 7.38 9.63
N SER A 180 4.35 7.04 10.87
CA SER A 180 3.38 7.81 11.67
C SER A 180 3.84 9.26 11.83
N LEU A 181 2.93 10.21 11.61
CA LEU A 181 3.16 11.63 11.84
C LEU A 181 2.95 12.01 13.30
N THR A 182 2.12 11.25 13.99
CA THR A 182 1.68 11.55 15.35
C THR A 182 2.25 10.51 16.34
N PRO A 183 2.42 10.88 17.60
CA PRO A 183 2.93 9.97 18.63
C PRO A 183 1.85 8.98 19.14
N LEU A 184 0.84 8.65 18.34
CA LEU A 184 -0.25 7.75 18.72
C LEU A 184 0.23 6.34 19.04
N ASP A 185 1.35 5.90 18.45
CA ASP A 185 1.97 4.61 18.74
C ASP A 185 2.31 4.47 20.25
N ASN A 186 2.68 5.56 20.89
CA ASN A 186 2.95 5.60 22.33
C ASN A 186 1.69 5.37 23.18
N PHE A 187 0.51 5.55 22.59
CA PHE A 187 -0.80 5.33 23.23
C PHE A 187 -1.45 4.02 22.81
N GLY A 188 -0.70 3.14 22.11
CA GLY A 188 -1.18 1.82 21.66
C GLY A 188 -2.03 1.84 20.39
N VAL A 189 -2.09 2.96 19.67
CA VAL A 189 -2.76 3.06 18.36
C VAL A 189 -1.71 2.91 17.28
N THR A 190 -1.61 1.72 16.69
CA THR A 190 -0.62 1.41 15.65
C THR A 190 -1.26 1.38 14.28
N PHE A 191 -0.61 1.98 13.27
CA PHE A 191 -0.97 1.88 11.87
C PHE A 191 -0.12 0.82 11.16
N PRO A 192 -0.59 0.26 10.03
CA PRO A 192 0.22 -0.67 9.25
C PRO A 192 1.57 -0.03 8.86
N PRO A 193 2.71 -0.70 9.11
CA PRO A 193 4.02 -0.13 8.82
C PRO A 193 4.31 -0.02 7.32
N THR A 194 3.50 -0.69 6.49
CA THR A 194 3.63 -0.68 5.03
C THR A 194 2.26 -0.52 4.40
N LEU A 195 2.14 0.44 3.50
CA LEU A 195 0.99 0.60 2.61
C LEU A 195 1.28 -0.10 1.30
N GLN A 196 0.25 -0.72 0.73
CA GLN A 196 0.36 -1.43 -0.55
C GLN A 196 -0.81 -1.14 -1.46
N SER A 197 -0.57 -1.19 -2.76
CA SER A 197 -1.60 -1.15 -3.79
C SER A 197 -1.24 -2.09 -4.93
N ILE A 198 -2.26 -2.74 -5.50
CA ILE A 198 -2.12 -3.66 -6.62
C ILE A 198 -3.14 -3.27 -7.69
N ALA A 199 -2.70 -3.21 -8.94
CA ALA A 199 -3.56 -3.01 -10.10
C ALA A 199 -3.39 -4.15 -11.10
N TYR A 200 -4.51 -4.58 -11.68
CA TYR A 200 -4.62 -5.61 -12.71
C TYR A 200 -5.19 -4.97 -13.98
N PHE A 201 -4.61 -5.32 -15.15
CA PHE A 201 -5.03 -4.87 -16.47
C PHE A 201 -5.03 -5.99 -17.48
#